data_1e1d51f9ad762a546190b27287a2a2fe
#
_entry.id   1e1d51f9ad762a546190b27287a2a2fe
#
_cell.length_a   1.000
_cell.length_b   1.000
_cell.length_c   1.000
_cell.angle_alpha   90.00
_cell.angle_beta   90.00
_cell.angle_gamma   90.00
#
_symmetry.space_group_name_H-M   'P 1'
#
loop_
_entity.id
_entity.type
_entity.pdbx_description
1 polymer ?
#
loop_
_entity_poly.entity_id
_entity_poly.type
_entity_poly.pdbx_seq_one_letter_code
_entity_poly.pdbx_strand_id
1 'polypeptide(L)'
;MAASDVEMNERTVRPIELSIVMPCLNEARTLPACIAKAKTFLASHDVEGEIVVADNGSTDGSREIAVQLGARLVEVPVRGYGAALQAGIAAARGRFVIMGDSDDSYDFLHLQPFLTKLREGYDMVMGNRFRGGIKPGAMPPSHRYFGNPTLSAIGRLFFRNRSLGDFYCGLRGFRKEAVQRLELQSRGMEFALEMLIKAGMHGLRITEVPTTLSPDGRDRAPHLRTFRDGWRSLRLLLLMSPKWFFGVPGAVIFAFGAVVTAAIASGPVSAFGVKFDYHTMIYGAGAVVIGYQSLMLAAFAKLMAVEAGLHPPVTKLWFLEERAMFERLLLAGVALAIVGVALGVWATRDWSAANFGDLTPTGTIRLVICSVLALVLGGQTALAGCFLGMFNLLAGRRQQSPLRPQRAEPAGQGGATELARLGSARA
;
A
#
# COMPACT_ATOMS: atom_id res chain seq x y z
N MET A 1 23.54 7.88 68.71
CA MET A 1 22.08 7.93 68.44
C MET A 1 21.94 7.83 66.93
N ALA A 2 21.28 6.79 66.53
CA ALA A 2 21.23 6.27 65.20
C ALA A 2 20.47 7.18 64.23
N ALA A 3 21.08 7.48 63.12
CA ALA A 3 20.37 7.90 61.92
C ALA A 3 19.86 6.65 61.20
N SER A 4 18.56 6.45 61.25
CA SER A 4 17.89 5.33 60.60
C SER A 4 17.82 5.58 59.11
N ASP A 5 18.52 4.75 58.35
CA ASP A 5 18.48 4.63 56.90
C ASP A 5 17.05 4.31 56.46
N VAL A 6 16.37 5.27 55.90
CA VAL A 6 15.20 5.06 55.08
C VAL A 6 15.69 4.74 53.69
N GLU A 7 16.05 3.49 53.42
CA GLU A 7 16.13 2.96 52.09
C GLU A 7 14.73 3.02 51.44
N MET A 8 14.46 4.10 50.71
CA MET A 8 13.39 4.18 49.77
C MET A 8 13.71 3.20 48.61
N ASN A 9 13.08 2.05 48.67
CA ASN A 9 13.12 1.04 47.63
C ASN A 9 12.56 1.65 46.32
N GLU A 10 13.41 2.27 45.52
CA GLU A 10 13.11 2.59 44.14
C GLU A 10 12.85 1.28 43.40
N ARG A 11 11.59 0.82 43.40
CA ARG A 11 11.15 -0.16 42.41
C ARG A 11 11.42 0.45 41.05
N THR A 12 12.52 0.06 40.44
CA THR A 12 12.79 0.34 39.03
C THR A 12 11.59 -0.15 38.24
N VAL A 13 10.75 0.79 37.82
CA VAL A 13 9.57 0.51 37.00
C VAL A 13 10.09 -0.09 35.69
N ARG A 14 9.96 -1.41 35.54
CA ARG A 14 10.37 -2.06 34.30
C ARG A 14 9.59 -1.42 33.15
N PRO A 15 10.24 -1.04 32.04
CA PRO A 15 9.53 -0.45 30.90
C PRO A 15 8.55 -1.47 30.32
N ILE A 16 7.35 -1.03 29.97
CA ILE A 16 6.33 -1.88 29.36
C ILE A 16 6.87 -2.42 28.03
N GLU A 17 6.98 -3.75 27.94
CA GLU A 17 7.46 -4.42 26.73
C GLU A 17 6.33 -4.57 25.70
N LEU A 18 5.13 -4.98 26.15
CA LEU A 18 4.02 -5.35 25.29
C LEU A 18 2.75 -4.57 25.63
N SER A 19 2.09 -3.99 24.61
CA SER A 19 0.71 -3.53 24.72
C SER A 19 -0.20 -4.42 23.88
N ILE A 20 -1.23 -5.01 24.51
CA ILE A 20 -2.28 -5.76 23.80
C ILE A 20 -3.42 -4.78 23.51
N VAL A 21 -3.66 -4.48 22.24
CA VAL A 21 -4.65 -3.49 21.79
C VAL A 21 -5.88 -4.17 21.22
N MET A 22 -7.03 -3.86 21.79
CA MET A 22 -8.33 -4.41 21.40
C MET A 22 -9.26 -3.27 20.95
N PRO A 23 -9.66 -3.20 19.67
CA PRO A 23 -10.72 -2.29 19.25
C PRO A 23 -12.05 -2.79 19.80
N CYS A 24 -12.88 -1.89 20.33
CA CYS A 24 -14.14 -2.24 20.98
C CYS A 24 -15.29 -1.39 20.42
N LEU A 25 -16.41 -2.04 20.10
CA LEU A 25 -17.69 -1.39 19.82
C LEU A 25 -18.84 -2.33 20.17
N ASN A 26 -19.43 -2.14 21.38
CA ASN A 26 -20.51 -2.97 21.91
C ASN A 26 -20.11 -4.46 21.99
N GLU A 27 -19.08 -4.76 22.77
CA GLU A 27 -18.54 -6.11 22.99
C GLU A 27 -18.63 -6.55 24.48
N ALA A 28 -19.62 -6.04 25.23
CA ALA A 28 -19.76 -6.32 26.66
C ALA A 28 -19.76 -7.82 27.01
N ARG A 29 -20.25 -8.67 26.08
CA ARG A 29 -20.31 -10.12 26.30
C ARG A 29 -18.95 -10.80 26.15
N THR A 30 -18.12 -10.40 25.20
CA THR A 30 -16.89 -11.09 24.81
C THR A 30 -15.64 -10.45 25.39
N LEU A 31 -15.66 -9.14 25.62
CA LEU A 31 -14.55 -8.36 26.15
C LEU A 31 -13.98 -8.90 27.47
N PRO A 32 -14.80 -9.34 28.48
CA PRO A 32 -14.27 -9.90 29.69
C PRO A 32 -13.37 -11.11 29.50
N ALA A 33 -13.77 -12.03 28.60
CA ALA A 33 -12.99 -13.21 28.27
C ALA A 33 -11.67 -12.84 27.58
N CYS A 34 -11.70 -11.89 26.64
CA CYS A 34 -10.51 -11.40 25.96
C CYS A 34 -9.50 -10.75 26.94
N ILE A 35 -9.97 -9.88 27.84
CA ILE A 35 -9.13 -9.25 28.86
C ILE A 35 -8.55 -10.28 29.82
N ALA A 36 -9.36 -11.23 30.29
CA ALA A 36 -8.90 -12.29 31.20
C ALA A 36 -7.80 -13.16 30.56
N LYS A 37 -7.99 -13.60 29.30
CA LYS A 37 -6.98 -14.34 28.54
C LYS A 37 -5.69 -13.54 28.36
N ALA A 38 -5.79 -12.27 28.01
CA ALA A 38 -4.63 -11.39 27.83
C ALA A 38 -3.87 -11.19 29.17
N LYS A 39 -4.56 -11.00 30.30
CA LYS A 39 -3.93 -10.92 31.63
C LYS A 39 -3.23 -12.21 32.02
N THR A 40 -3.88 -13.34 31.79
CA THR A 40 -3.30 -14.67 32.07
C THR A 40 -2.03 -14.86 31.23
N PHE A 41 -2.04 -14.49 29.96
CA PHE A 41 -0.85 -14.52 29.11
C PHE A 41 0.30 -13.68 29.66
N LEU A 42 0.05 -12.42 30.01
CA LEU A 42 1.08 -11.52 30.56
C LEU A 42 1.68 -12.09 31.87
N ALA A 43 0.83 -12.57 32.78
CA ALA A 43 1.26 -13.12 34.05
C ALA A 43 2.03 -14.45 33.91
N SER A 44 1.55 -15.36 33.05
CA SER A 44 2.15 -16.70 32.88
C SER A 44 3.50 -16.69 32.17
N HIS A 45 3.82 -15.62 31.43
CA HIS A 45 5.07 -15.49 30.68
C HIS A 45 6.00 -14.40 31.25
N ASP A 46 5.70 -13.84 32.43
CA ASP A 46 6.46 -12.74 33.06
C ASP A 46 6.74 -11.57 32.10
N VAL A 47 5.70 -11.16 31.36
CA VAL A 47 5.78 -10.07 30.40
C VAL A 47 5.25 -8.79 31.04
N GLU A 48 6.13 -7.78 31.16
CA GLU A 48 5.70 -6.43 31.55
C GLU A 48 4.82 -5.85 30.45
N GLY A 49 3.51 -5.84 30.65
CA GLY A 49 2.57 -5.47 29.62
C GLY A 49 1.35 -4.72 30.11
N GLU A 50 0.63 -4.15 29.18
CA GLU A 50 -0.66 -3.49 29.40
C GLU A 50 -1.70 -4.00 28.41
N ILE A 51 -2.98 -3.86 28.80
CA ILE A 51 -4.12 -4.09 27.90
C ILE A 51 -4.75 -2.74 27.63
N VAL A 52 -4.94 -2.42 26.36
CA VAL A 52 -5.53 -1.18 25.87
C VAL A 52 -6.80 -1.50 25.11
N VAL A 53 -7.93 -1.03 25.61
CA VAL A 53 -9.23 -1.14 24.96
C VAL A 53 -9.53 0.19 24.28
N ALA A 54 -9.56 0.21 22.94
CA ALA A 54 -9.87 1.39 22.14
C ALA A 54 -11.37 1.39 21.79
N ASP A 55 -12.15 2.11 22.59
CA ASP A 55 -13.60 2.15 22.48
C ASP A 55 -14.07 3.14 21.43
N ASN A 56 -14.86 2.69 20.48
CA ASN A 56 -15.37 3.46 19.36
C ASN A 56 -16.83 3.92 19.54
N GLY A 57 -17.23 4.18 20.80
CA GLY A 57 -18.52 4.68 21.18
C GLY A 57 -19.50 3.60 21.57
N SER A 58 -19.09 2.64 22.42
CA SER A 58 -19.95 1.60 22.97
C SER A 58 -21.02 2.18 23.90
N THR A 59 -22.19 1.53 23.93
CA THR A 59 -23.36 1.90 24.72
C THR A 59 -23.92 0.73 25.54
N ASP A 60 -23.22 -0.42 25.56
CA ASP A 60 -23.66 -1.69 26.14
C ASP A 60 -22.96 -2.04 27.48
N GLY A 61 -22.20 -1.11 28.06
CA GLY A 61 -21.41 -1.36 29.28
C GLY A 61 -19.99 -1.84 29.01
N SER A 62 -19.54 -1.97 27.76
CA SER A 62 -18.17 -2.39 27.42
C SER A 62 -17.08 -1.52 28.04
N ARG A 63 -17.35 -0.20 28.17
CA ARG A 63 -16.40 0.78 28.69
C ARG A 63 -16.15 0.56 30.19
N GLU A 64 -17.23 0.42 30.95
CA GLU A 64 -17.21 0.15 32.38
C GLU A 64 -16.51 -1.19 32.68
N ILE A 65 -16.82 -2.21 31.88
CA ILE A 65 -16.19 -3.54 31.99
C ILE A 65 -14.68 -3.44 31.77
N ALA A 66 -14.23 -2.71 30.74
CA ALA A 66 -12.81 -2.53 30.46
C ALA A 66 -12.05 -1.92 31.65
N VAL A 67 -12.62 -0.86 32.25
CA VAL A 67 -12.03 -0.19 33.42
C VAL A 67 -12.05 -1.09 34.66
N GLN A 68 -13.18 -1.74 34.96
CA GLN A 68 -13.32 -2.65 36.10
C GLN A 68 -12.33 -3.82 36.02
N LEU A 69 -12.09 -4.32 34.83
CA LEU A 69 -11.10 -5.37 34.61
C LEU A 69 -9.66 -4.82 34.48
N GLY A 70 -9.42 -3.55 34.80
CA GLY A 70 -8.08 -2.94 34.82
C GLY A 70 -7.38 -2.85 33.45
N ALA A 71 -8.14 -2.85 32.36
CA ALA A 71 -7.64 -2.45 31.07
C ALA A 71 -7.64 -0.92 30.95
N ARG A 72 -6.68 -0.38 30.21
CA ARG A 72 -6.65 1.05 29.94
C ARG A 72 -7.61 1.41 28.80
N LEU A 73 -8.65 2.15 29.12
CA LEU A 73 -9.65 2.62 28.18
C LEU A 73 -9.11 3.82 27.38
N VAL A 74 -9.29 3.79 26.07
CA VAL A 74 -9.02 4.89 25.14
C VAL A 74 -10.31 5.19 24.38
N GLU A 75 -10.88 6.36 24.64
CA GLU A 75 -12.10 6.81 23.96
C GLU A 75 -11.76 7.36 22.58
N VAL A 76 -12.45 6.85 21.56
CA VAL A 76 -12.19 7.20 20.15
C VAL A 76 -13.43 7.82 19.53
N PRO A 77 -13.49 9.17 19.42
CA PRO A 77 -14.68 9.85 18.92
C PRO A 77 -14.92 9.65 17.43
N VAL A 78 -13.85 9.39 16.67
CA VAL A 78 -13.94 9.14 15.22
C VAL A 78 -14.36 7.69 14.99
N ARG A 79 -15.54 7.48 14.42
CA ARG A 79 -16.05 6.13 14.13
C ARG A 79 -15.22 5.41 13.07
N GLY A 80 -14.94 4.11 13.32
CA GLY A 80 -14.28 3.20 12.40
C GLY A 80 -13.31 2.26 13.08
N TYR A 81 -13.24 1.03 12.60
CA TYR A 81 -12.33 -0.01 13.10
C TYR A 81 -10.86 0.45 13.07
N GLY A 82 -10.42 1.02 11.94
CA GLY A 82 -9.08 1.56 11.81
C GLY A 82 -8.83 2.77 12.71
N ALA A 83 -9.83 3.62 12.93
CA ALA A 83 -9.71 4.75 13.85
C ALA A 83 -9.50 4.29 15.30
N ALA A 84 -10.22 3.25 15.73
CA ALA A 84 -10.04 2.64 17.05
C ALA A 84 -8.62 2.06 17.20
N LEU A 85 -8.15 1.29 16.21
CA LEU A 85 -6.80 0.72 16.24
C LEU A 85 -5.71 1.79 16.20
N GLN A 86 -5.84 2.84 15.38
CA GLN A 86 -4.88 3.95 15.35
C GLN A 86 -4.75 4.63 16.72
N ALA A 87 -5.87 4.93 17.36
CA ALA A 87 -5.88 5.57 18.67
C ALA A 87 -5.29 4.64 19.75
N GLY A 88 -5.66 3.36 19.74
CA GLY A 88 -5.11 2.35 20.65
C GLY A 88 -3.60 2.17 20.48
N ILE A 89 -3.11 2.07 19.25
CA ILE A 89 -1.67 1.96 18.93
C ILE A 89 -0.91 3.24 19.34
N ALA A 90 -1.47 4.41 19.08
CA ALA A 90 -0.86 5.67 19.49
C ALA A 90 -0.73 5.75 21.02
N ALA A 91 -1.79 5.36 21.73
CA ALA A 91 -1.83 5.36 23.19
C ALA A 91 -0.97 4.24 23.80
N ALA A 92 -0.68 3.14 23.13
CA ALA A 92 0.13 2.03 23.63
C ALA A 92 1.49 2.51 24.16
N ARG A 93 1.95 1.97 25.29
CA ARG A 93 3.23 2.31 25.94
C ARG A 93 4.32 1.27 25.65
N GLY A 94 3.91 0.05 25.28
CA GLY A 94 4.82 -1.05 25.01
C GLY A 94 5.69 -0.80 23.76
N ARG A 95 6.91 -1.32 23.80
CA ARG A 95 7.81 -1.38 22.64
C ARG A 95 7.18 -2.18 21.51
N PHE A 96 6.50 -3.28 21.87
CA PHE A 96 5.73 -4.13 20.97
C PHE A 96 4.24 -3.92 21.19
N VAL A 97 3.49 -4.07 20.10
CA VAL A 97 2.03 -4.06 20.14
C VAL A 97 1.53 -5.34 19.50
N ILE A 98 0.59 -6.01 20.17
CA ILE A 98 -0.21 -7.07 19.56
C ILE A 98 -1.66 -6.57 19.52
N MET A 99 -2.23 -6.47 18.32
CA MET A 99 -3.62 -6.11 18.11
C MET A 99 -4.46 -7.36 17.80
N GLY A 100 -5.69 -7.41 18.30
CA GLY A 100 -6.65 -8.47 18.00
C GLY A 100 -8.06 -8.02 18.33
N ASP A 101 -9.06 -8.65 17.69
CA ASP A 101 -10.46 -8.30 17.88
C ASP A 101 -10.96 -8.71 19.26
N SER A 102 -11.89 -7.92 19.83
CA SER A 102 -12.46 -8.14 21.18
C SER A 102 -13.69 -9.06 21.17
N ASP A 103 -13.90 -9.83 20.10
CA ASP A 103 -15.03 -10.73 19.89
C ASP A 103 -14.79 -12.20 20.28
N ASP A 104 -13.65 -12.46 20.92
CA ASP A 104 -13.17 -13.78 21.33
C ASP A 104 -12.91 -14.76 20.17
N SER A 105 -12.83 -14.27 18.94
CA SER A 105 -12.47 -15.10 17.78
C SER A 105 -10.99 -15.52 17.76
N TYR A 106 -10.13 -14.75 18.43
CA TYR A 106 -8.71 -15.04 18.60
C TYR A 106 -8.38 -15.38 20.05
N ASP A 107 -7.46 -16.32 20.24
CA ASP A 107 -7.05 -16.75 21.56
C ASP A 107 -5.87 -15.94 22.10
N PHE A 108 -6.14 -14.99 22.99
CA PHE A 108 -5.13 -14.16 23.65
C PHE A 108 -4.25 -14.90 24.67
N LEU A 109 -4.50 -16.19 24.95
CA LEU A 109 -3.58 -17.03 25.73
C LEU A 109 -2.34 -17.43 24.93
N HIS A 110 -2.43 -17.50 23.60
CA HIS A 110 -1.40 -18.03 22.73
C HIS A 110 -0.66 -16.93 21.93
N LEU A 111 -0.20 -15.85 22.60
CA LEU A 111 0.52 -14.75 21.97
C LEU A 111 2.05 -14.94 21.97
N GLN A 112 2.57 -15.95 22.67
CA GLN A 112 4.02 -16.19 22.79
C GLN A 112 4.74 -16.31 21.44
N PRO A 113 4.21 -17.01 20.40
CA PRO A 113 4.87 -17.07 19.11
C PRO A 113 5.05 -15.69 18.45
N PHE A 114 4.09 -14.78 18.65
CA PHE A 114 4.19 -13.39 18.15
C PHE A 114 5.32 -12.65 18.86
N LEU A 115 5.34 -12.68 20.19
CA LEU A 115 6.34 -11.99 21.00
C LEU A 115 7.74 -12.52 20.73
N THR A 116 7.91 -13.84 20.60
CA THR A 116 9.19 -14.46 20.24
C THR A 116 9.71 -13.92 18.93
N LYS A 117 8.89 -13.87 17.88
CA LYS A 117 9.31 -13.34 16.58
C LYS A 117 9.64 -11.84 16.62
N LEU A 118 8.91 -11.05 17.42
CA LEU A 118 9.23 -9.64 17.63
C LEU A 118 10.58 -9.44 18.35
N ARG A 119 10.86 -10.29 19.35
CA ARG A 119 12.15 -10.31 20.06
C ARG A 119 13.29 -10.76 19.15
N GLU A 120 13.06 -11.67 18.18
CA GLU A 120 14.01 -12.07 17.13
C GLU A 120 14.30 -10.94 16.13
N GLY A 121 13.62 -9.79 16.23
CA GLY A 121 13.89 -8.61 15.42
C GLY A 121 13.01 -8.48 14.18
N TYR A 122 11.93 -9.23 14.05
CA TYR A 122 10.90 -8.93 13.06
C TYR A 122 10.16 -7.64 13.41
N ASP A 123 9.81 -6.85 12.39
CA ASP A 123 9.07 -5.60 12.58
C ASP A 123 7.57 -5.84 12.65
N MET A 124 7.09 -6.90 11.98
CA MET A 124 5.68 -7.30 11.97
C MET A 124 5.55 -8.82 11.92
N VAL A 125 4.60 -9.33 12.70
CA VAL A 125 4.25 -10.76 12.78
C VAL A 125 2.76 -10.90 12.52
N MET A 126 2.40 -11.63 11.49
CA MET A 126 1.02 -11.89 11.10
C MET A 126 0.55 -13.22 11.67
N GLY A 127 -0.69 -13.30 12.15
CA GLY A 127 -1.32 -14.58 12.34
C GLY A 127 -1.66 -15.24 11.00
N ASN A 128 -1.56 -16.56 10.92
CA ASN A 128 -2.01 -17.33 9.75
C ASN A 128 -3.05 -18.36 10.18
N ARG A 129 -4.32 -18.05 9.88
CA ARG A 129 -5.48 -18.89 10.25
C ARG A 129 -5.54 -20.18 9.46
N PHE A 130 -5.02 -20.17 8.22
CA PHE A 130 -4.98 -21.36 7.37
C PHE A 130 -3.95 -22.39 7.87
N ARG A 131 -2.88 -21.94 8.55
CA ARG A 131 -1.88 -22.81 9.18
C ARG A 131 -2.25 -23.23 10.60
N GLY A 132 -2.90 -22.34 11.38
CA GLY A 132 -3.25 -22.59 12.78
C GLY A 132 -4.60 -23.27 12.99
N GLY A 133 -5.43 -23.29 11.94
CA GLY A 133 -6.73 -23.93 11.95
C GLY A 133 -7.91 -22.96 12.09
N ILE A 134 -8.94 -23.23 11.31
CA ILE A 134 -10.21 -22.49 11.31
C ILE A 134 -11.28 -23.44 11.82
N LYS A 135 -11.80 -23.19 13.02
CA LYS A 135 -12.84 -24.02 13.63
C LYS A 135 -14.14 -23.98 12.82
N PRO A 136 -14.98 -25.02 12.89
CA PRO A 136 -16.30 -25.01 12.22
C PRO A 136 -17.11 -23.78 12.62
N GLY A 137 -17.74 -23.11 11.62
CA GLY A 137 -18.55 -21.90 11.86
C GLY A 137 -17.77 -20.59 12.01
N ALA A 138 -16.42 -20.62 12.17
CA ALA A 138 -15.62 -19.42 12.40
C ALA A 138 -15.42 -18.55 11.16
N MET A 139 -15.58 -19.11 9.96
CA MET A 139 -15.40 -18.37 8.70
C MET A 139 -16.38 -18.90 7.64
N PRO A 140 -17.13 -18.02 6.95
CA PRO A 140 -17.98 -18.44 5.83
C PRO A 140 -17.19 -19.18 4.74
N PRO A 141 -17.74 -20.22 4.11
CA PRO A 141 -17.04 -20.98 3.06
C PRO A 141 -16.52 -20.13 1.90
N SER A 142 -17.29 -19.12 1.49
CA SER A 142 -16.88 -18.17 0.45
C SER A 142 -15.60 -17.39 0.81
N HIS A 143 -15.43 -17.01 2.08
CA HIS A 143 -14.22 -16.35 2.57
C HIS A 143 -13.06 -17.35 2.74
N ARG A 144 -13.36 -18.56 3.23
CA ARG A 144 -12.36 -19.60 3.51
C ARG A 144 -11.68 -20.11 2.25
N TYR A 145 -12.47 -20.43 1.22
CA TYR A 145 -11.96 -21.13 0.04
C TYR A 145 -11.71 -20.23 -1.15
N PHE A 146 -12.37 -19.08 -1.22
CA PHE A 146 -12.26 -18.18 -2.38
C PHE A 146 -11.77 -16.78 -2.02
N GLY A 147 -12.49 -16.02 -1.19
CA GLY A 147 -12.21 -14.59 -0.94
C GLY A 147 -10.81 -14.33 -0.39
N ASN A 148 -10.52 -14.86 0.80
CA ASN A 148 -9.23 -14.61 1.46
C ASN A 148 -8.03 -15.20 0.70
N PRO A 149 -8.08 -16.46 0.16
CA PRO A 149 -6.98 -17.00 -0.63
C PRO A 149 -6.70 -16.19 -1.90
N THR A 150 -7.74 -15.82 -2.65
CA THR A 150 -7.61 -15.05 -3.90
C THR A 150 -7.04 -13.66 -3.64
N LEU A 151 -7.62 -12.91 -2.68
CA LEU A 151 -7.15 -11.58 -2.34
C LEU A 151 -5.72 -11.61 -1.75
N SER A 152 -5.38 -12.64 -0.95
CA SER A 152 -4.02 -12.84 -0.47
C SER A 152 -3.05 -13.17 -1.60
N ALA A 153 -3.45 -13.95 -2.60
CA ALA A 153 -2.64 -14.22 -3.78
C ALA A 153 -2.38 -12.95 -4.61
N ILE A 154 -3.40 -12.13 -4.81
CA ILE A 154 -3.29 -10.81 -5.46
C ILE A 154 -2.33 -9.91 -4.66
N GLY A 155 -2.47 -9.85 -3.33
CA GLY A 155 -1.60 -9.08 -2.45
C GLY A 155 -0.13 -9.54 -2.56
N ARG A 156 0.14 -10.85 -2.54
CA ARG A 156 1.49 -11.41 -2.74
C ARG A 156 2.10 -11.01 -4.08
N LEU A 157 1.30 -11.06 -5.15
CA LEU A 157 1.73 -10.69 -6.49
C LEU A 157 2.07 -9.20 -6.59
N PHE A 158 1.20 -8.34 -6.06
CA PHE A 158 1.31 -6.88 -6.20
C PHE A 158 2.44 -6.31 -5.33
N PHE A 159 2.60 -6.80 -4.10
CA PHE A 159 3.52 -6.23 -3.11
C PHE A 159 4.73 -7.11 -2.83
N ARG A 160 4.93 -8.19 -3.60
CA ARG A 160 6.10 -9.10 -3.53
C ARG A 160 6.33 -9.74 -2.15
N ASN A 161 5.31 -9.82 -1.30
CA ASN A 161 5.34 -10.49 0.01
C ASN A 161 5.04 -11.98 -0.13
N ARG A 162 5.97 -12.73 -0.75
CA ARG A 162 5.76 -14.15 -1.11
C ARG A 162 5.62 -15.09 0.09
N SER A 163 6.12 -14.71 1.26
CA SER A 163 6.09 -15.54 2.48
C SER A 163 4.76 -15.50 3.22
N LEU A 164 3.86 -14.56 2.90
CA LEU A 164 2.61 -14.36 3.62
C LEU A 164 1.48 -15.18 3.00
N GLY A 165 0.83 -16.01 3.81
CA GLY A 165 -0.32 -16.83 3.42
C GLY A 165 -1.67 -16.19 3.73
N ASP A 166 -1.78 -15.42 4.83
CA ASP A 166 -3.03 -14.83 5.29
C ASP A 166 -2.92 -13.30 5.47
N PHE A 167 -3.29 -12.55 4.44
CA PHE A 167 -3.28 -11.08 4.45
C PHE A 167 -4.37 -10.46 5.35
N TYR A 168 -5.39 -11.25 5.71
CA TYR A 168 -6.62 -10.76 6.35
C TYR A 168 -6.77 -11.21 7.80
N CYS A 169 -5.73 -11.80 8.40
CA CYS A 169 -5.76 -12.11 9.83
C CYS A 169 -5.78 -10.83 10.65
N GLY A 170 -6.73 -10.71 11.59
CA GLY A 170 -6.85 -9.58 12.51
C GLY A 170 -5.80 -9.58 13.61
N LEU A 171 -5.36 -10.77 14.06
CA LEU A 171 -4.35 -10.91 15.11
C LEU A 171 -2.96 -10.65 14.51
N ARG A 172 -2.29 -9.57 14.96
CA ARG A 172 -0.99 -9.11 14.47
C ARG A 172 -0.14 -8.57 15.60
N GLY A 173 1.15 -8.87 15.55
CA GLY A 173 2.16 -8.24 16.40
C GLY A 173 3.09 -7.36 15.61
N PHE A 174 3.59 -6.26 16.16
CA PHE A 174 4.54 -5.38 15.50
C PHE A 174 5.30 -4.50 16.48
N ARG A 175 6.44 -3.98 16.02
CA ARG A 175 7.15 -2.90 16.70
C ARG A 175 6.36 -1.62 16.53
N LYS A 176 6.02 -0.97 17.65
CA LYS A 176 5.22 0.27 17.64
C LYS A 176 5.81 1.32 16.71
N GLU A 177 7.09 1.63 16.86
CA GLU A 177 7.77 2.65 16.05
C GLU A 177 7.77 2.34 14.56
N ALA A 178 7.95 1.06 14.18
CA ALA A 178 7.95 0.66 12.77
C ALA A 178 6.60 0.94 12.10
N VAL A 179 5.48 0.64 12.80
CA VAL A 179 4.14 0.90 12.28
C VAL A 179 3.77 2.38 12.33
N GLN A 180 4.18 3.12 13.35
CA GLN A 180 3.93 4.57 13.42
C GLN A 180 4.58 5.32 12.25
N ARG A 181 5.76 4.90 11.79
CA ARG A 181 6.44 5.48 10.61
C ARG A 181 5.69 5.25 9.29
N LEU A 182 4.74 4.31 9.25
CA LEU A 182 3.95 4.04 8.04
C LEU A 182 2.87 5.11 7.80
N GLU A 183 2.57 5.97 8.77
CA GLU A 183 1.58 7.04 8.65
C GLU A 183 0.25 6.52 8.07
N LEU A 184 -0.35 5.53 8.75
CA LEU A 184 -1.59 4.89 8.29
C LEU A 184 -2.76 5.88 8.33
N GLN A 185 -3.58 5.88 7.28
CA GLN A 185 -4.65 6.87 7.07
C GLN A 185 -6.05 6.26 7.09
N SER A 186 -6.18 4.97 6.82
CA SER A 186 -7.47 4.30 6.71
C SER A 186 -8.19 4.23 8.06
N ARG A 187 -9.43 4.68 8.12
CA ARG A 187 -10.26 4.66 9.33
C ARG A 187 -11.18 3.45 9.43
N GLY A 188 -11.37 2.72 8.33
CA GLY A 188 -12.27 1.57 8.22
C GLY A 188 -11.56 0.22 8.34
N MET A 189 -12.23 -0.83 7.84
CA MET A 189 -11.72 -2.22 7.83
C MET A 189 -10.47 -2.39 6.96
N GLU A 190 -10.25 -1.49 6.01
CA GLU A 190 -9.08 -1.44 5.13
C GLU A 190 -7.77 -1.09 5.86
N PHE A 191 -7.82 -0.59 7.09
CA PHE A 191 -6.67 -0.25 7.92
C PHE A 191 -5.67 -1.40 8.03
N ALA A 192 -6.18 -2.59 8.31
CA ALA A 192 -5.35 -3.77 8.47
C ALA A 192 -4.62 -4.15 7.16
N LEU A 193 -5.28 -3.95 6.02
CA LEU A 193 -4.68 -4.19 4.71
C LEU A 193 -3.68 -3.10 4.33
N GLU A 194 -4.00 -1.82 4.58
CA GLU A 194 -3.08 -0.70 4.38
C GLU A 194 -1.78 -0.88 5.16
N MET A 195 -1.89 -1.26 6.44
CA MET A 195 -0.73 -1.53 7.30
C MET A 195 0.21 -2.56 6.66
N LEU A 196 -0.33 -3.68 6.18
CA LEU A 196 0.47 -4.75 5.58
C LEU A 196 1.11 -4.33 4.25
N ILE A 197 0.35 -3.62 3.41
CA ILE A 197 0.84 -3.10 2.13
C ILE A 197 1.99 -2.12 2.36
N LYS A 198 1.79 -1.11 3.21
CA LYS A 198 2.83 -0.12 3.53
C LYS A 198 4.03 -0.76 4.21
N ALA A 199 3.84 -1.70 5.14
CA ALA A 199 4.94 -2.45 5.75
C ALA A 199 5.79 -3.16 4.70
N GLY A 200 5.17 -3.85 3.76
CA GLY A 200 5.88 -4.50 2.66
C GLY A 200 6.60 -3.53 1.72
N MET A 201 5.96 -2.40 1.38
CA MET A 201 6.56 -1.38 0.52
C MET A 201 7.75 -0.65 1.18
N HIS A 202 7.71 -0.47 2.50
CA HIS A 202 8.81 0.12 3.27
C HIS A 202 9.90 -0.89 3.66
N GLY A 203 9.79 -2.15 3.21
CA GLY A 203 10.81 -3.17 3.43
C GLY A 203 10.90 -3.67 4.87
N LEU A 204 9.82 -3.57 5.66
CA LEU A 204 9.79 -4.11 7.00
C LEU A 204 9.96 -5.65 6.98
N ARG A 205 10.63 -6.19 8.00
CA ARG A 205 10.80 -7.63 8.18
C ARG A 205 9.51 -8.24 8.69
N ILE A 206 8.77 -8.92 7.81
CA ILE A 206 7.45 -9.50 8.12
C ILE A 206 7.55 -11.03 8.14
N THR A 207 6.90 -11.66 9.12
CA THR A 207 6.77 -13.12 9.21
C THR A 207 5.36 -13.53 9.63
N GLU A 208 5.06 -14.82 9.61
CA GLU A 208 3.80 -15.40 10.05
C GLU A 208 3.99 -16.43 11.15
N VAL A 209 2.97 -16.51 12.02
CA VAL A 209 2.84 -17.59 13.01
C VAL A 209 1.46 -18.26 12.87
N PRO A 210 1.35 -19.57 13.06
CA PRO A 210 0.06 -20.26 13.07
C PRO A 210 -0.87 -19.65 14.12
N THR A 211 -2.13 -19.41 13.78
CA THR A 211 -3.13 -18.79 14.66
C THR A 211 -4.48 -19.46 14.45
N THR A 212 -5.10 -19.94 15.52
CA THR A 212 -6.44 -20.55 15.45
C THR A 212 -7.51 -19.46 15.38
N LEU A 213 -8.51 -19.65 14.51
CA LEU A 213 -9.71 -18.84 14.48
C LEU A 213 -10.88 -19.64 15.05
N SER A 214 -11.53 -19.10 16.06
CA SER A 214 -12.76 -19.64 16.67
C SER A 214 -13.99 -18.85 16.17
N PRO A 215 -15.20 -19.42 16.23
CA PRO A 215 -16.42 -18.62 16.05
C PRO A 215 -16.42 -17.44 17.03
N ASP A 216 -16.90 -16.29 16.58
CA ASP A 216 -17.06 -15.14 17.45
C ASP A 216 -18.12 -15.42 18.55
N GLY A 217 -17.94 -14.86 19.72
CA GLY A 217 -18.87 -15.02 20.85
C GLY A 217 -20.04 -14.04 20.83
N ARG A 218 -20.30 -13.36 19.71
CA ARG A 218 -21.32 -12.32 19.58
C ARG A 218 -22.72 -12.89 19.43
N ASP A 219 -23.72 -12.14 19.89
CA ASP A 219 -25.15 -12.44 19.66
C ASP A 219 -25.71 -11.78 18.39
N ARG A 220 -24.89 -11.03 17.68
CA ARG A 220 -25.27 -10.21 16.52
C ARG A 220 -24.54 -10.63 15.25
N ALA A 221 -25.14 -10.29 14.11
CA ALA A 221 -24.49 -10.52 12.81
C ALA A 221 -23.16 -9.79 12.71
N PRO A 222 -22.14 -10.39 12.08
CA PRO A 222 -20.85 -9.76 11.84
C PRO A 222 -21.00 -8.44 11.09
N HIS A 223 -20.20 -7.43 11.43
CA HIS A 223 -20.17 -6.15 10.72
C HIS A 223 -19.67 -6.27 9.28
N LEU A 224 -19.00 -7.38 8.93
CA LEU A 224 -18.45 -7.65 7.61
C LEU A 224 -19.55 -8.00 6.59
N ARG A 225 -19.60 -7.22 5.50
CA ARG A 225 -20.43 -7.48 4.33
C ARG A 225 -19.57 -8.02 3.20
N THR A 226 -19.67 -9.31 2.88
CA THR A 226 -18.79 -10.06 1.99
C THR A 226 -18.43 -9.33 0.69
N PHE A 227 -19.42 -8.94 -0.11
CA PHE A 227 -19.17 -8.30 -1.40
C PHE A 227 -18.65 -6.88 -1.28
N ARG A 228 -19.23 -6.08 -0.37
CA ARG A 228 -18.82 -4.68 -0.18
C ARG A 228 -17.40 -4.56 0.35
N ASP A 229 -17.06 -5.37 1.33
CA ASP A 229 -15.74 -5.29 1.96
C ASP A 229 -14.68 -6.02 1.12
N GLY A 230 -15.07 -7.07 0.38
CA GLY A 230 -14.22 -7.69 -0.65
C GLY A 230 -13.87 -6.70 -1.78
N TRP A 231 -14.88 -5.96 -2.29
CA TRP A 231 -14.64 -4.92 -3.28
C TRP A 231 -13.76 -3.77 -2.75
N ARG A 232 -13.98 -3.32 -1.51
CA ARG A 232 -13.12 -2.29 -0.87
C ARG A 232 -11.68 -2.75 -0.78
N SER A 233 -11.45 -4.01 -0.39
CA SER A 233 -10.12 -4.60 -0.31
C SER A 233 -9.46 -4.68 -1.67
N LEU A 234 -10.16 -5.20 -2.69
CA LEU A 234 -9.65 -5.27 -4.07
C LEU A 234 -9.35 -3.88 -4.61
N ARG A 235 -10.26 -2.92 -4.41
CA ARG A 235 -10.06 -1.53 -4.82
C ARG A 235 -8.81 -0.93 -4.18
N LEU A 236 -8.60 -1.16 -2.87
CA LEU A 236 -7.39 -0.68 -2.20
C LEU A 236 -6.13 -1.32 -2.78
N LEU A 237 -6.12 -2.64 -3.00
CA LEU A 237 -4.99 -3.34 -3.63
C LEU A 237 -4.65 -2.74 -5.00
N LEU A 238 -5.66 -2.48 -5.84
CA LEU A 238 -5.48 -1.90 -7.17
C LEU A 238 -4.95 -0.47 -7.09
N LEU A 239 -5.58 0.40 -6.29
CA LEU A 239 -5.20 1.81 -6.15
C LEU A 239 -3.81 1.97 -5.52
N MET A 240 -3.45 1.09 -4.58
CA MET A 240 -2.12 1.06 -3.99
C MET A 240 -1.07 0.42 -4.91
N SER A 241 -1.44 -0.03 -6.12
CA SER A 241 -0.51 -0.65 -7.07
C SER A 241 -0.71 -0.16 -8.51
N PRO A 242 -0.36 1.12 -8.81
CA PRO A 242 -0.49 1.69 -10.15
C PRO A 242 0.19 0.85 -11.24
N LYS A 243 1.29 0.17 -10.91
CA LYS A 243 1.99 -0.74 -11.80
C LYS A 243 1.09 -1.87 -12.31
N TRP A 244 0.31 -2.51 -11.41
CA TRP A 244 -0.53 -3.65 -11.77
C TRP A 244 -1.88 -3.24 -12.33
N PHE A 245 -2.37 -2.05 -11.96
CA PHE A 245 -3.65 -1.54 -12.44
C PHE A 245 -3.55 -0.90 -13.82
N PHE A 246 -2.54 -0.07 -14.04
CA PHE A 246 -2.35 0.65 -15.30
C PHE A 246 -1.12 0.16 -16.08
N GLY A 247 0.02 -0.07 -15.38
CA GLY A 247 1.29 -0.29 -16.03
C GLY A 247 1.37 -1.61 -16.80
N VAL A 248 1.09 -2.74 -16.16
CA VAL A 248 1.18 -4.06 -16.81
C VAL A 248 0.14 -4.22 -17.92
N PRO A 249 -1.17 -3.94 -17.70
CA PRO A 249 -2.15 -4.00 -18.77
C PRO A 249 -1.82 -3.03 -19.92
N GLY A 250 -1.41 -1.80 -19.58
CA GLY A 250 -0.99 -0.80 -20.57
C GLY A 250 0.18 -1.26 -21.42
N ALA A 251 1.21 -1.87 -20.80
CA ALA A 251 2.36 -2.40 -21.53
C ALA A 251 1.98 -3.55 -22.48
N VAL A 252 1.10 -4.44 -22.06
CA VAL A 252 0.61 -5.56 -22.90
C VAL A 252 -0.19 -5.03 -24.07
N ILE A 253 -1.14 -4.11 -23.83
CA ILE A 253 -1.96 -3.51 -24.90
C ILE A 253 -1.11 -2.72 -25.86
N PHE A 254 -0.13 -1.93 -25.33
CA PHE A 254 0.81 -1.17 -26.17
C PHE A 254 1.63 -2.08 -27.06
N ALA A 255 2.27 -3.11 -26.49
CA ALA A 255 3.12 -4.04 -27.21
C ALA A 255 2.33 -4.79 -28.30
N PHE A 256 1.14 -5.29 -27.96
CA PHE A 256 0.26 -5.93 -28.92
C PHE A 256 -0.09 -4.98 -30.07
N GLY A 257 -0.57 -3.78 -29.75
CA GLY A 257 -0.92 -2.76 -30.76
C GLY A 257 0.27 -2.37 -31.64
N ALA A 258 1.47 -2.20 -31.04
CA ALA A 258 2.69 -1.87 -31.75
C ALA A 258 3.09 -2.98 -32.75
N VAL A 259 3.04 -4.24 -32.32
CA VAL A 259 3.34 -5.39 -33.18
C VAL A 259 2.36 -5.47 -34.35
N VAL A 260 1.05 -5.35 -34.10
CA VAL A 260 0.02 -5.38 -35.13
C VAL A 260 0.19 -4.24 -36.12
N THR A 261 0.40 -3.03 -35.62
CA THR A 261 0.59 -1.82 -36.46
C THR A 261 1.85 -1.93 -37.32
N ALA A 262 2.98 -2.33 -36.72
CA ALA A 262 4.24 -2.48 -37.43
C ALA A 262 4.20 -3.59 -38.48
N ALA A 263 3.58 -4.73 -38.20
CA ALA A 263 3.46 -5.84 -39.12
C ALA A 263 2.67 -5.46 -40.40
N ILE A 264 1.63 -4.63 -40.26
CA ILE A 264 0.75 -4.25 -41.35
C ILE A 264 1.20 -2.97 -42.06
N ALA A 265 2.07 -2.17 -41.43
CA ALA A 265 2.53 -0.87 -41.97
C ALA A 265 3.16 -1.01 -43.38
N SER A 266 3.94 -2.08 -43.60
CA SER A 266 4.59 -2.36 -44.89
C SER A 266 3.70 -3.08 -45.92
N GLY A 267 2.61 -3.71 -45.52
CA GLY A 267 1.73 -4.46 -46.38
C GLY A 267 0.74 -5.36 -45.64
N PRO A 268 -0.24 -5.94 -46.35
CA PRO A 268 -1.19 -6.86 -45.72
C PRO A 268 -0.48 -8.15 -45.29
N VAL A 269 -0.90 -8.70 -44.13
CA VAL A 269 -0.38 -9.96 -43.59
C VAL A 269 -1.46 -11.02 -43.72
N SER A 270 -1.13 -12.16 -44.31
CA SER A 270 -2.04 -13.31 -44.39
C SER A 270 -1.65 -14.35 -43.35
N ALA A 271 -2.56 -14.70 -42.45
CA ALA A 271 -2.38 -15.73 -41.46
C ALA A 271 -3.71 -16.47 -41.23
N PHE A 272 -3.63 -17.77 -41.03
CA PHE A 272 -4.80 -18.63 -40.76
C PHE A 272 -5.92 -18.52 -41.82
N GLY A 273 -5.59 -18.29 -43.11
CA GLY A 273 -6.56 -18.12 -44.19
C GLY A 273 -7.28 -16.75 -44.19
N VAL A 274 -6.89 -15.82 -43.27
CA VAL A 274 -7.46 -14.47 -43.18
C VAL A 274 -6.40 -13.44 -43.62
N LYS A 275 -6.81 -12.43 -44.40
CA LYS A 275 -5.99 -11.31 -44.81
C LYS A 275 -6.22 -10.13 -43.86
N PHE A 276 -5.21 -9.83 -43.05
CA PHE A 276 -5.17 -8.68 -42.15
C PHE A 276 -4.61 -7.48 -42.89
N ASP A 277 -5.36 -6.39 -42.94
CA ASP A 277 -4.99 -5.18 -43.67
C ASP A 277 -5.27 -3.92 -42.83
N TYR A 278 -5.36 -2.74 -43.42
CA TYR A 278 -5.51 -1.43 -42.78
C TYR A 278 -6.64 -1.40 -41.72
N HIS A 279 -7.74 -2.13 -41.88
CA HIS A 279 -8.77 -2.22 -40.86
C HIS A 279 -8.21 -2.75 -39.54
N THR A 280 -7.41 -3.81 -39.60
CA THR A 280 -6.75 -4.38 -38.40
C THR A 280 -5.69 -3.42 -37.87
N MET A 281 -4.99 -2.69 -38.75
CA MET A 281 -4.00 -1.69 -38.36
C MET A 281 -4.62 -0.53 -37.58
N ILE A 282 -5.85 -0.10 -37.87
CA ILE A 282 -6.58 0.93 -37.11
C ILE A 282 -6.79 0.48 -35.66
N TYR A 283 -7.21 -0.77 -35.43
CA TYR A 283 -7.36 -1.33 -34.09
C TYR A 283 -6.01 -1.46 -33.38
N GLY A 284 -4.95 -1.85 -34.12
CA GLY A 284 -3.58 -1.87 -33.60
C GLY A 284 -3.11 -0.50 -33.12
N ALA A 285 -3.32 0.53 -33.96
CA ALA A 285 -2.98 1.92 -33.63
C ALA A 285 -3.78 2.43 -32.42
N GLY A 286 -5.09 2.11 -32.36
CA GLY A 286 -5.91 2.40 -31.18
C GLY A 286 -5.38 1.74 -29.90
N ALA A 287 -4.93 0.49 -30.00
CA ALA A 287 -4.32 -0.23 -28.87
C ALA A 287 -3.00 0.44 -28.44
N VAL A 288 -2.16 0.91 -29.38
CA VAL A 288 -0.96 1.69 -29.05
C VAL A 288 -1.32 2.94 -28.25
N VAL A 289 -2.31 3.71 -28.68
CA VAL A 289 -2.75 4.95 -28.00
C VAL A 289 -3.25 4.64 -26.60
N ILE A 290 -4.14 3.66 -26.44
CA ILE A 290 -4.69 3.27 -25.13
C ILE A 290 -3.58 2.75 -24.21
N GLY A 291 -2.71 1.88 -24.73
CA GLY A 291 -1.59 1.33 -23.96
C GLY A 291 -0.62 2.40 -23.50
N TYR A 292 -0.25 3.34 -24.36
CA TYR A 292 0.62 4.47 -24.04
C TYR A 292 0.02 5.37 -22.96
N GLN A 293 -1.26 5.72 -23.11
CA GLN A 293 -1.97 6.52 -22.11
C GLN A 293 -2.03 5.82 -20.74
N SER A 294 -2.25 4.50 -20.73
CA SER A 294 -2.24 3.70 -19.49
C SER A 294 -0.87 3.70 -18.82
N LEU A 295 0.22 3.63 -19.60
CA LEU A 295 1.58 3.72 -19.07
C LEU A 295 1.87 5.09 -18.45
N MET A 296 1.43 6.19 -19.09
CA MET A 296 1.54 7.54 -18.54
C MET A 296 0.74 7.67 -17.23
N LEU A 297 -0.49 7.16 -17.19
CA LEU A 297 -1.30 7.14 -15.97
C LEU A 297 -0.62 6.34 -14.84
N ALA A 298 0.02 5.21 -15.15
CA ALA A 298 0.77 4.45 -14.16
C ALA A 298 1.92 5.26 -13.54
N ALA A 299 2.66 6.00 -14.37
CA ALA A 299 3.76 6.86 -13.92
C ALA A 299 3.23 8.01 -13.04
N PHE A 300 2.21 8.73 -13.50
CA PHE A 300 1.62 9.85 -12.76
C PHE A 300 0.98 9.40 -11.45
N ALA A 301 0.19 8.31 -11.46
CA ALA A 301 -0.40 7.75 -10.26
C ALA A 301 0.67 7.34 -9.23
N LYS A 302 1.81 6.81 -9.69
CA LYS A 302 2.94 6.48 -8.81
C LYS A 302 3.57 7.73 -8.20
N LEU A 303 3.81 8.79 -8.97
CA LEU A 303 4.34 10.05 -8.47
C LEU A 303 3.40 10.69 -7.44
N MET A 304 2.11 10.76 -7.76
CA MET A 304 1.09 11.28 -6.85
C MET A 304 1.00 10.46 -5.56
N ALA A 305 1.12 9.14 -5.63
CA ALA A 305 1.11 8.27 -4.46
C ALA A 305 2.34 8.48 -3.57
N VAL A 306 3.51 8.77 -4.13
CA VAL A 306 4.72 9.11 -3.37
C VAL A 306 4.54 10.46 -2.68
N GLU A 307 4.07 11.49 -3.39
CA GLU A 307 3.85 12.82 -2.82
C GLU A 307 2.76 12.84 -1.74
N ALA A 308 1.73 12.01 -1.89
CA ALA A 308 0.69 11.82 -0.88
C ALA A 308 1.15 11.00 0.34
N GLY A 309 2.39 10.51 0.39
CA GLY A 309 2.89 9.66 1.48
C GLY A 309 2.28 8.25 1.50
N LEU A 310 1.60 7.85 0.42
CA LEU A 310 1.04 6.50 0.29
C LEU A 310 2.10 5.48 -0.14
N HIS A 311 3.12 5.94 -0.84
CA HIS A 311 4.23 5.11 -1.30
C HIS A 311 5.58 5.64 -0.81
N PRO A 312 6.58 4.76 -0.58
CA PRO A 312 7.93 5.20 -0.32
C PRO A 312 8.53 5.90 -1.55
N PRO A 313 9.50 6.81 -1.35
CA PRO A 313 10.25 7.42 -2.44
C PRO A 313 10.87 6.33 -3.31
N VAL A 314 10.79 6.45 -4.63
CA VAL A 314 11.30 5.45 -5.58
C VAL A 314 12.56 5.97 -6.23
N THR A 315 13.69 5.40 -5.86
CA THR A 315 15.00 5.74 -6.46
C THR A 315 15.08 5.50 -7.97
N LYS A 316 14.23 4.61 -8.52
CA LYS A 316 14.20 4.28 -9.96
C LYS A 316 13.42 5.27 -10.82
N LEU A 317 12.62 6.14 -10.23
CA LEU A 317 11.84 7.16 -10.95
C LEU A 317 12.38 8.57 -10.73
N TRP A 318 13.59 8.71 -10.15
CA TRP A 318 14.23 9.99 -9.90
C TRP A 318 14.31 10.86 -11.16
N PHE A 319 14.47 10.23 -12.33
CA PHE A 319 14.54 10.94 -13.62
C PHE A 319 13.23 11.66 -13.99
N LEU A 320 12.07 11.23 -13.46
CA LEU A 320 10.80 11.94 -13.66
C LEU A 320 10.67 13.18 -12.76
N GLU A 321 11.48 13.27 -11.71
CA GLU A 321 11.55 14.41 -10.79
C GLU A 321 12.56 15.46 -11.28
N GLU A 322 13.40 15.15 -12.29
CA GLU A 322 14.32 16.10 -12.89
C GLU A 322 13.57 17.23 -13.59
N ARG A 323 14.02 18.46 -13.37
CA ARG A 323 13.47 19.65 -14.06
C ARG A 323 13.59 19.54 -15.58
N ALA A 324 14.67 18.92 -16.07
CA ALA A 324 14.92 18.68 -17.50
C ALA A 324 13.96 17.66 -18.14
N MET A 325 13.15 16.94 -17.35
CA MET A 325 12.20 15.97 -17.92
C MET A 325 11.04 16.66 -18.64
N PHE A 326 10.60 17.83 -18.17
CA PHE A 326 9.61 18.64 -18.85
C PHE A 326 10.07 18.97 -20.27
N GLU A 327 11.28 19.55 -20.43
CA GLU A 327 11.84 19.95 -21.73
C GLU A 327 12.06 18.73 -22.63
N ARG A 328 12.58 17.62 -22.07
CA ARG A 328 12.79 16.37 -22.83
C ARG A 328 11.49 15.80 -23.39
N LEU A 329 10.44 15.72 -22.59
CA LEU A 329 9.13 15.22 -23.04
C LEU A 329 8.48 16.19 -24.02
N LEU A 330 8.58 17.49 -23.79
CA LEU A 330 8.06 18.49 -24.71
C LEU A 330 8.74 18.39 -26.08
N LEU A 331 10.07 18.36 -26.13
CA LEU A 331 10.83 18.22 -27.35
C LEU A 331 10.56 16.89 -28.06
N ALA A 332 10.48 15.78 -27.34
CA ALA A 332 10.14 14.47 -27.88
C ALA A 332 8.72 14.46 -28.46
N GLY A 333 7.76 15.08 -27.78
CA GLY A 333 6.40 15.23 -28.27
C GLY A 333 6.29 16.06 -29.52
N VAL A 334 7.00 17.20 -29.56
CA VAL A 334 7.08 18.08 -30.76
C VAL A 334 7.75 17.35 -31.91
N ALA A 335 8.87 16.68 -31.69
CA ALA A 335 9.57 15.92 -32.73
C ALA A 335 8.66 14.83 -33.33
N LEU A 336 7.95 14.10 -32.50
CA LEU A 336 7.01 13.07 -32.94
C LEU A 336 5.82 13.68 -33.72
N ALA A 337 5.31 14.84 -33.29
CA ALA A 337 4.28 15.58 -34.02
C ALA A 337 4.77 16.06 -35.38
N ILE A 338 6.02 16.54 -35.48
CA ILE A 338 6.64 16.92 -36.78
C ILE A 338 6.70 15.72 -37.72
N VAL A 339 7.10 14.54 -37.21
CA VAL A 339 7.07 13.29 -38.00
C VAL A 339 5.64 12.99 -38.48
N GLY A 340 4.64 13.12 -37.59
CA GLY A 340 3.24 12.94 -37.96
C GLY A 340 2.78 13.89 -39.07
N VAL A 341 3.12 15.18 -38.96
CA VAL A 341 2.83 16.17 -40.00
C VAL A 341 3.53 15.82 -41.31
N ALA A 342 4.80 15.45 -41.30
CA ALA A 342 5.56 15.06 -42.50
C ALA A 342 4.93 13.86 -43.22
N LEU A 343 4.51 12.83 -42.45
CA LEU A 343 3.78 11.67 -43.00
C LEU A 343 2.43 12.08 -43.60
N GLY A 344 1.70 12.99 -42.96
CA GLY A 344 0.44 13.54 -43.47
C GLY A 344 0.61 14.33 -44.76
N VAL A 345 1.64 15.17 -44.82
CA VAL A 345 2.00 15.91 -46.08
C VAL A 345 2.36 14.93 -47.20
N TRP A 346 3.11 13.87 -46.88
CA TRP A 346 3.41 12.84 -47.85
C TRP A 346 2.14 12.15 -48.36
N ALA A 347 1.27 11.71 -47.48
CA ALA A 347 -0.02 11.10 -47.85
C ALA A 347 -0.88 12.05 -48.75
N THR A 348 -0.88 13.35 -48.43
CA THR A 348 -1.61 14.36 -49.22
C THR A 348 -0.98 14.56 -50.60
N ARG A 349 0.35 14.50 -50.74
CA ARG A 349 1.05 14.55 -52.02
C ARG A 349 0.69 13.35 -52.88
N ASP A 350 0.66 12.12 -52.30
CA ASP A 350 0.26 10.93 -53.03
C ASP A 350 -1.19 11.07 -53.55
N TRP A 351 -2.09 11.65 -52.73
CA TRP A 351 -3.48 11.90 -53.14
C TRP A 351 -3.58 12.99 -54.21
N SER A 352 -2.80 14.05 -54.12
CA SER A 352 -2.71 15.10 -55.13
C SER A 352 -2.20 14.55 -56.48
N ALA A 353 -1.23 13.63 -56.48
CA ALA A 353 -0.74 12.97 -57.68
C ALA A 353 -1.80 12.13 -58.38
N ALA A 354 -2.83 11.67 -57.65
CA ALA A 354 -4.02 11.03 -58.19
C ALA A 354 -5.17 12.01 -58.56
N ASN A 355 -4.84 13.33 -58.73
CA ASN A 355 -5.82 14.39 -58.97
C ASN A 355 -6.95 14.45 -57.94
N PHE A 356 -6.68 14.12 -56.68
CA PHE A 356 -7.63 14.05 -55.59
C PHE A 356 -8.79 13.08 -55.81
N GLY A 357 -8.63 12.14 -56.75
CA GLY A 357 -9.59 11.09 -57.06
C GLY A 357 -9.45 9.85 -56.16
N ASP A 358 -10.08 8.74 -56.58
CA ASP A 358 -10.01 7.49 -55.89
C ASP A 358 -8.58 6.94 -55.83
N LEU A 359 -8.07 6.78 -54.64
CA LEU A 359 -6.80 6.11 -54.41
C LEU A 359 -6.99 4.59 -54.44
N THR A 360 -6.09 3.88 -55.14
CA THR A 360 -5.96 2.43 -54.92
C THR A 360 -5.57 2.19 -53.44
N PRO A 361 -6.42 1.59 -52.62
CA PRO A 361 -6.66 2.07 -51.26
C PRO A 361 -5.59 1.76 -50.22
N THR A 362 -4.61 0.93 -50.48
CA THR A 362 -3.93 0.23 -49.36
C THR A 362 -2.66 0.91 -48.82
N GLY A 363 -1.91 1.61 -49.64
CA GLY A 363 -0.65 2.27 -49.22
C GLY A 363 -0.86 3.57 -48.45
N THR A 364 -1.62 4.49 -49.06
CA THR A 364 -1.85 5.83 -48.52
C THR A 364 -2.60 5.82 -47.18
N ILE A 365 -3.60 4.92 -47.04
CA ILE A 365 -4.35 4.76 -45.76
C ILE A 365 -3.42 4.33 -44.63
N ARG A 366 -2.48 3.41 -44.85
CA ARG A 366 -1.50 3.00 -43.82
C ARG A 366 -0.61 4.18 -43.43
N LEU A 367 -0.19 4.99 -44.38
CA LEU A 367 0.60 6.19 -44.11
C LEU A 367 -0.18 7.21 -43.29
N VAL A 368 -1.48 7.41 -43.59
CA VAL A 368 -2.38 8.25 -42.79
C VAL A 368 -2.52 7.73 -41.35
N ILE A 369 -2.69 6.42 -41.19
CA ILE A 369 -2.80 5.79 -39.84
C ILE A 369 -1.51 6.06 -39.05
N CYS A 370 -0.32 5.88 -39.66
CA CYS A 370 0.96 6.18 -39.01
C CYS A 370 1.10 7.68 -38.68
N SER A 371 0.65 8.56 -39.57
CA SER A 371 0.64 10.01 -39.35
C SER A 371 -0.21 10.39 -38.15
N VAL A 372 -1.47 9.94 -38.11
CA VAL A 372 -2.39 10.20 -36.98
C VAL A 372 -1.85 9.63 -35.69
N LEU A 373 -1.30 8.40 -35.71
CA LEU A 373 -0.70 7.78 -34.54
C LEU A 373 0.46 8.61 -33.98
N ALA A 374 1.36 9.09 -34.85
CA ALA A 374 2.49 9.94 -34.47
C ALA A 374 2.02 11.29 -33.90
N LEU A 375 1.01 11.92 -34.51
CA LEU A 375 0.41 13.17 -33.99
C LEU A 375 -0.20 12.98 -32.60
N VAL A 376 -0.99 11.93 -32.43
CA VAL A 376 -1.65 11.65 -31.13
C VAL A 376 -0.63 11.36 -30.05
N LEU A 377 0.36 10.48 -30.33
CA LEU A 377 1.42 10.17 -29.36
C LEU A 377 2.30 11.38 -29.07
N GLY A 378 2.60 12.20 -30.10
CA GLY A 378 3.34 13.44 -29.91
C GLY A 378 2.62 14.43 -29.02
N GLY A 379 1.33 14.67 -29.25
CA GLY A 379 0.49 15.52 -28.41
C GLY A 379 0.38 15.00 -26.98
N GLN A 380 0.13 13.70 -26.81
CA GLN A 380 0.07 13.08 -25.47
C GLN A 380 1.40 13.21 -24.71
N THR A 381 2.55 13.03 -25.40
CA THR A 381 3.87 13.16 -24.79
C THR A 381 4.16 14.60 -24.36
N ALA A 382 3.83 15.59 -25.19
CA ALA A 382 3.99 17.00 -24.85
C ALA A 382 3.11 17.39 -23.64
N LEU A 383 1.83 16.98 -23.65
CA LEU A 383 0.90 17.21 -22.54
C LEU A 383 1.38 16.52 -21.24
N ALA A 384 1.94 15.31 -21.36
CA ALA A 384 2.52 14.62 -20.22
C ALA A 384 3.72 15.38 -19.63
N GLY A 385 4.57 15.98 -20.48
CA GLY A 385 5.64 16.88 -20.06
C GLY A 385 5.12 18.10 -19.29
N CYS A 386 4.10 18.78 -19.82
CA CYS A 386 3.46 19.93 -19.16
C CYS A 386 2.88 19.55 -17.79
N PHE A 387 2.18 18.41 -17.70
CA PHE A 387 1.63 17.93 -16.44
C PHE A 387 2.74 17.66 -15.42
N LEU A 388 3.82 16.99 -15.82
CA LEU A 388 4.95 16.69 -14.96
C LEU A 388 5.66 17.96 -14.49
N GLY A 389 5.85 18.93 -15.36
CA GLY A 389 6.42 20.25 -15.03
C GLY A 389 5.59 20.97 -13.96
N MET A 390 4.27 21.01 -14.15
CA MET A 390 3.35 21.61 -13.17
C MET A 390 3.38 20.85 -11.83
N PHE A 391 3.39 19.51 -11.88
CA PHE A 391 3.47 18.68 -10.67
C PHE A 391 4.75 18.96 -9.87
N ASN A 392 5.91 19.03 -10.53
CA ASN A 392 7.20 19.30 -9.89
C ASN A 392 7.26 20.70 -9.27
N LEU A 393 6.62 21.71 -9.88
CA LEU A 393 6.50 23.06 -9.31
C LEU A 393 5.66 23.05 -8.02
N LEU A 394 4.57 22.30 -7.99
CA LEU A 394 3.69 22.21 -6.82
C LEU A 394 4.35 21.41 -5.69
N ALA A 395 5.03 20.32 -6.00
CA ALA A 395 5.75 19.49 -5.03
C ALA A 395 6.92 20.26 -4.40
N GLY A 396 7.70 21.03 -5.19
CA GLY A 396 8.80 21.87 -4.71
C GLY A 396 8.34 22.96 -3.74
N ARG A 397 7.18 23.57 -3.95
CA ARG A 397 6.59 24.56 -3.03
C ARG A 397 6.21 23.97 -1.68
N ARG A 398 5.71 22.72 -1.65
CA ARG A 398 5.35 22.02 -0.40
C ARG A 398 6.57 21.68 0.46
N GLN A 399 7.72 21.39 -0.14
CA GLN A 399 8.97 21.12 0.59
C GLN A 399 9.56 22.40 1.24
N GLN A 400 9.28 23.57 0.70
CA GLN A 400 9.77 24.87 1.21
C GLN A 400 8.82 25.52 2.24
N SER A 401 7.65 24.94 2.51
CA SER A 401 6.71 25.50 3.49
C SER A 401 7.20 25.25 4.93
N PRO A 402 7.36 26.28 5.77
CA PRO A 402 7.89 26.16 7.14
C PRO A 402 6.96 25.43 8.11
N LEU A 403 5.79 24.96 7.69
CA LEU A 403 4.81 24.28 8.53
C LEU A 403 4.98 22.75 8.59
N ARG A 404 6.00 22.19 7.97
CA ARG A 404 6.33 20.77 8.15
C ARG A 404 7.32 20.64 9.31
N PRO A 405 7.01 19.88 10.39
CA PRO A 405 8.03 19.56 11.39
C PRO A 405 9.20 18.89 10.66
N GLN A 406 10.40 19.43 10.85
CA GLN A 406 11.63 18.86 10.32
C GLN A 406 11.66 17.38 10.68
N ARG A 407 11.74 16.50 9.68
CA ARG A 407 12.05 15.09 9.91
C ARG A 407 13.35 15.07 10.69
N ALA A 408 13.30 14.56 11.94
CA ALA A 408 14.53 14.28 12.69
C ALA A 408 15.40 13.39 11.79
N GLU A 409 16.51 13.94 11.33
CA GLU A 409 17.57 13.14 10.72
C GLU A 409 17.97 12.08 11.74
N PRO A 410 18.17 10.81 11.35
CA PRO A 410 18.72 9.82 12.25
C PRO A 410 20.08 10.36 12.72
N ALA A 411 20.27 10.50 14.04
CA ALA A 411 21.52 10.89 14.65
C ALA A 411 22.64 10.00 14.09
N GLY A 412 23.28 10.49 13.04
CA GLY A 412 24.41 9.86 12.38
C GLY A 412 25.62 9.94 13.30
N GLN A 413 26.29 8.84 13.42
CA GLN A 413 27.59 8.63 14.00
C GLN A 413 28.58 9.72 13.52
N GLY A 414 28.64 10.85 14.19
CA GLY A 414 29.50 12.00 13.87
C GLY A 414 30.20 12.62 15.08
N GLY A 415 30.13 11.96 16.25
CA GLY A 415 30.72 12.46 17.50
C GLY A 415 32.13 12.00 17.84
N ALA A 416 32.77 11.15 17.05
CA ALA A 416 34.08 10.57 17.41
C ALA A 416 35.29 11.22 16.72
N THR A 417 35.10 12.08 15.73
CA THR A 417 36.23 12.62 14.94
C THR A 417 36.58 14.08 15.25
N GLU A 418 35.74 14.79 15.97
CA GLU A 418 36.01 16.23 16.30
C GLU A 418 36.77 16.44 17.60
N LEU A 419 36.73 15.49 18.52
CA LEU A 419 37.56 15.53 19.76
C LEU A 419 39.01 15.14 19.53
N ALA A 420 39.38 14.55 18.40
CA ALA A 420 40.76 14.22 18.05
C ALA A 420 41.52 15.39 17.40
N ARG A 421 40.85 16.45 16.95
CA ARG A 421 41.49 17.61 16.30
C ARG A 421 41.80 18.79 17.24
N LEU A 422 41.28 18.80 18.45
CA LEU A 422 41.54 19.85 19.43
C LEU A 422 42.68 19.53 20.44
N GLY A 423 43.22 18.31 20.36
CA GLY A 423 44.32 17.85 21.22
C GLY A 423 45.75 18.10 20.69
N SER A 424 45.93 18.53 19.43
CA SER A 424 47.28 18.65 18.83
C SER A 424 47.77 20.09 18.56
N ALA A 425 47.14 21.10 19.18
CA ALA A 425 47.57 22.51 19.02
C ALA A 425 48.09 23.13 20.33
N ARG A 426 48.61 22.34 21.26
CA ARG A 426 49.39 22.81 22.42
C ARG A 426 50.42 21.75 22.81
N ALA A 427 51.51 21.72 22.10
CA ALA A 427 52.84 21.33 22.57
C ALA A 427 53.87 21.90 21.59
#